data_02d5a79279f1e651c170cae7a85fd4aa
#
_entry.id   02d5a79279f1e651c170cae7a85fd4aa
#
_cell.length_a   1.000
_cell.length_b   1.000
_cell.length_c   1.000
_cell.angle_alpha   90.00
_cell.angle_beta   90.00
_cell.angle_gamma   90.00
#
_symmetry.space_group_name_H-M   'P 1'
#
loop_
_entity.id
_entity.type
_entity.pdbx_description
1 polymer ?
#
loop_
_entity_poly.entity_id
_entity_poly.type
_entity_poly.pdbx_seq_one_letter_code
_entity_poly.pdbx_strand_id
1 'polypeptide(L)'
;MSGAGGTSLNLEEDNMSDLKDKIQSAMKEMPAFQQFKDNVKMIVTGEGLRVELIEKEQGMFFDSGKPHPSSSGTELIAKLANEIGQLPNKVLIEGHTDSKAFSGEYSNWELSADRANAARRVMMEHGMRPDQVAQIRGFADQHLRYPGDPENPSNRRISIIIQYRDDVPPPTDETATEPVAEPAPPKKSGH
;
A
#
# COMPACT_ATOMS: atom_id res chain seq x y z
N MET A 1 9.79 -40.87 8.68
CA MET A 1 8.83 -40.19 7.80
C MET A 1 8.78 -38.73 8.21
N SER A 2 9.46 -37.91 7.47
CA SER A 2 9.72 -36.53 7.88
C SER A 2 9.51 -35.59 6.71
N GLY A 3 8.72 -34.55 6.93
CA GLY A 3 9.01 -33.25 6.39
C GLY A 3 8.42 -32.89 5.03
N ALA A 4 7.10 -32.88 4.91
CA ALA A 4 6.43 -32.17 3.80
C ALA A 4 5.99 -30.72 4.17
N GLY A 5 6.15 -30.32 5.45
CA GLY A 5 5.64 -29.02 5.92
C GLY A 5 6.56 -27.81 5.70
N GLY A 6 7.87 -28.02 5.54
CA GLY A 6 8.81 -26.93 5.41
C GLY A 6 8.97 -26.34 4.01
N THR A 7 8.65 -27.12 2.99
CA THR A 7 8.91 -26.75 1.59
C THR A 7 7.83 -25.83 0.99
N SER A 8 6.57 -25.93 1.46
CA SER A 8 5.48 -25.11 0.93
C SER A 8 5.46 -23.68 1.47
N LEU A 9 5.89 -23.47 2.71
CA LEU A 9 5.95 -22.14 3.34
C LEU A 9 7.05 -21.27 2.71
N ASN A 10 8.22 -21.85 2.47
CA ASN A 10 9.31 -21.17 1.78
C ASN A 10 8.96 -20.81 0.32
N LEU A 11 8.20 -21.68 -0.37
CA LEU A 11 7.76 -21.43 -1.74
C LEU A 11 6.81 -20.23 -1.85
N GLU A 12 5.98 -19.96 -0.83
CA GLU A 12 5.06 -18.81 -0.84
C GLU A 12 5.77 -17.48 -0.53
N GLU A 13 6.70 -17.47 0.41
CA GLU A 13 7.55 -16.29 0.64
C GLU A 13 8.42 -16.00 -0.59
N ASP A 14 9.00 -17.03 -1.19
CA ASP A 14 9.76 -16.92 -2.43
C ASP A 14 8.87 -16.41 -3.56
N ASN A 15 7.61 -16.87 -3.67
CA ASN A 15 6.65 -16.37 -4.64
C ASN A 15 6.28 -14.91 -4.43
N MET A 16 6.15 -14.43 -3.18
CA MET A 16 5.90 -13.01 -2.91
C MET A 16 7.11 -12.13 -3.21
N SER A 17 8.32 -12.62 -2.98
CA SER A 17 9.55 -11.92 -3.38
C SER A 17 9.69 -11.86 -4.91
N ASP A 18 9.39 -12.93 -5.60
CA ASP A 18 9.36 -12.98 -7.07
C ASP A 18 8.28 -12.07 -7.64
N LEU A 19 7.11 -12.03 -7.02
CA LEU A 19 6.04 -11.12 -7.39
C LEU A 19 6.44 -9.66 -7.21
N LYS A 20 7.10 -9.33 -6.10
CA LYS A 20 7.66 -7.99 -5.86
C LYS A 20 8.61 -7.59 -6.97
N ASP A 21 9.56 -8.44 -7.33
CA ASP A 21 10.54 -8.19 -8.38
C ASP A 21 9.87 -8.01 -9.74
N LYS A 22 8.87 -8.83 -10.04
CA LYS A 22 8.08 -8.73 -11.28
C LYS A 22 7.34 -7.40 -11.37
N ILE A 23 6.65 -6.99 -10.30
CA ILE A 23 5.92 -5.72 -10.26
C ILE A 23 6.89 -4.54 -10.36
N GLN A 24 7.99 -4.56 -9.62
CA GLN A 24 9.02 -3.53 -9.71
C GLN A 24 9.57 -3.39 -11.13
N SER A 25 9.87 -4.50 -11.79
CA SER A 25 10.38 -4.51 -13.16
C SER A 25 9.37 -3.94 -14.16
N ALA A 26 8.09 -4.31 -14.01
CA ALA A 26 7.02 -3.78 -14.85
C ALA A 26 6.82 -2.27 -14.67
N MET A 27 7.01 -1.76 -13.46
CA MET A 27 6.84 -0.34 -13.15
C MET A 27 8.05 0.51 -13.55
N LYS A 28 9.25 -0.04 -13.58
CA LYS A 28 10.49 0.71 -13.92
C LYS A 28 10.47 1.39 -15.28
N GLU A 29 9.71 0.87 -16.23
CA GLU A 29 9.57 1.43 -17.57
C GLU A 29 8.61 2.60 -17.66
N MET A 30 7.85 2.88 -16.60
CA MET A 30 6.88 3.96 -16.56
C MET A 30 7.54 5.29 -16.19
N PRO A 31 7.33 6.38 -16.96
CA PRO A 31 7.82 7.72 -16.58
C PRO A 31 7.32 8.17 -15.22
N ALA A 32 6.04 7.93 -14.90
CA ALA A 32 5.46 8.27 -13.60
C ALA A 32 6.15 7.53 -12.45
N PHE A 33 6.52 6.27 -12.63
CA PHE A 33 7.26 5.52 -11.61
C PHE A 33 8.68 6.06 -11.43
N GLN A 34 9.39 6.38 -12.50
CA GLN A 34 10.73 6.97 -12.43
C GLN A 34 10.73 8.29 -11.65
N GLN A 35 9.70 9.10 -11.83
CA GLN A 35 9.53 10.35 -11.10
C GLN A 35 9.26 10.14 -9.61
N PHE A 36 8.50 9.10 -9.24
CA PHE A 36 8.01 8.87 -7.88
C PHE A 36 8.52 7.57 -7.24
N LYS A 37 9.58 6.98 -7.76
CA LYS A 37 10.12 5.68 -7.27
C LYS A 37 10.41 5.66 -5.77
N ASP A 38 10.83 6.79 -5.19
CA ASP A 38 11.12 6.89 -3.75
C ASP A 38 9.84 6.98 -2.89
N ASN A 39 8.70 7.15 -3.53
CA ASN A 39 7.38 7.24 -2.90
C ASN A 39 6.56 5.94 -3.04
N VAL A 40 7.08 4.98 -3.77
CA VAL A 40 6.48 3.65 -3.91
C VAL A 40 7.35 2.65 -3.16
N LYS A 41 6.81 2.03 -2.12
CA LYS A 41 7.50 1.00 -1.34
C LYS A 41 6.80 -0.33 -1.49
N MET A 42 7.58 -1.40 -1.58
CA MET A 42 7.08 -2.76 -1.68
C MET A 42 7.75 -3.60 -0.60
N ILE A 43 6.94 -4.17 0.27
CA ILE A 43 7.40 -4.91 1.45
C ILE A 43 6.61 -6.22 1.55
N VAL A 44 7.32 -7.33 1.70
CA VAL A 44 6.68 -8.62 2.03
C VAL A 44 6.39 -8.63 3.52
N THR A 45 5.14 -8.85 3.88
CA THR A 45 4.65 -8.88 5.27
C THR A 45 3.96 -10.21 5.57
N GLY A 46 3.52 -10.41 6.82
CA GLY A 46 2.73 -11.58 7.21
C GLY A 46 1.36 -11.67 6.53
N GLU A 47 0.83 -10.58 5.97
CA GLU A 47 -0.42 -10.58 5.19
C GLU A 47 -0.19 -10.85 3.69
N GLY A 48 1.00 -10.61 3.19
CA GLY A 48 1.34 -10.72 1.77
C GLY A 48 2.27 -9.61 1.30
N LEU A 49 2.25 -9.31 0.01
CA LEU A 49 3.01 -8.20 -0.57
C LEU A 49 2.25 -6.88 -0.38
N ARG A 50 2.83 -5.97 0.38
CA ARG A 50 2.33 -4.62 0.61
C ARG A 50 3.00 -3.64 -0.35
N VAL A 51 2.20 -2.98 -1.18
CA VAL A 51 2.63 -1.90 -2.06
C VAL A 51 2.07 -0.59 -1.52
N GLU A 52 2.94 0.31 -1.11
CA GLU A 52 2.55 1.61 -0.53
C GLU A 52 2.85 2.75 -1.49
N LEU A 53 1.85 3.60 -1.73
CA LEU A 53 2.00 4.88 -2.40
C LEU A 53 2.01 5.97 -1.33
N ILE A 54 3.18 6.54 -1.04
CA ILE A 54 3.43 7.45 0.08
C ILE A 54 3.57 8.87 -0.45
N GLU A 55 2.74 9.79 0.02
CA GLU A 55 2.84 11.19 -0.36
C GLU A 55 3.95 11.91 0.42
N LYS A 56 4.73 12.74 -0.25
CA LYS A 56 5.66 13.71 0.35
C LYS A 56 5.18 15.13 0.19
N GLU A 57 4.35 15.37 -0.82
CA GLU A 57 3.78 16.67 -1.15
C GLU A 57 2.29 16.51 -1.40
N GLN A 58 1.56 17.61 -1.30
CA GLN A 58 0.13 17.59 -1.61
C GLN A 58 -0.12 17.36 -3.10
N GLY A 59 -1.13 16.56 -3.41
CA GLY A 59 -1.55 16.32 -4.78
C GLY A 59 -0.67 15.37 -5.58
N MET A 60 0.27 14.67 -4.93
CA MET A 60 1.18 13.75 -5.61
C MET A 60 0.42 12.55 -6.23
N PHE A 61 -0.31 11.80 -5.43
CA PHE A 61 -1.10 10.64 -5.87
C PHE A 61 -2.60 10.86 -5.78
N PHE A 62 -3.02 11.74 -4.89
CA PHE A 62 -4.41 12.17 -4.74
C PHE A 62 -4.48 13.70 -4.66
N ASP A 63 -5.52 14.27 -5.21
CA ASP A 63 -5.76 15.71 -5.09
C ASP A 63 -5.87 16.12 -3.62
N SER A 64 -5.31 17.26 -3.28
CA SER A 64 -5.24 17.74 -1.89
C SER A 64 -6.62 17.78 -1.23
N GLY A 65 -6.77 17.10 -0.10
CA GLY A 65 -8.02 17.04 0.66
C GLY A 65 -9.18 16.35 -0.04
N LYS A 66 -8.95 15.69 -1.18
CA LYS A 66 -9.98 15.04 -1.98
C LYS A 66 -9.68 13.54 -2.18
N PRO A 67 -10.71 12.74 -2.43
CA PRO A 67 -10.54 11.32 -2.72
C PRO A 67 -10.17 11.01 -4.18
N HIS A 68 -10.00 12.02 -5.04
CA HIS A 68 -9.69 11.81 -6.45
C HIS A 68 -8.20 11.56 -6.66
N PRO A 69 -7.81 10.43 -7.33
CA PRO A 69 -6.43 10.23 -7.73
C PRO A 69 -5.97 11.29 -8.73
N SER A 70 -4.72 11.73 -8.57
CA SER A 70 -4.04 12.55 -9.58
C SER A 70 -3.79 11.73 -10.86
N SER A 71 -3.35 12.38 -11.93
CA SER A 71 -2.94 11.69 -13.16
C SER A 71 -1.84 10.65 -12.88
N SER A 72 -0.82 11.03 -12.10
CA SER A 72 0.28 10.13 -11.72
C SER A 72 -0.20 8.99 -10.83
N GLY A 73 -1.08 9.27 -9.86
CA GLY A 73 -1.70 8.25 -9.01
C GLY A 73 -2.52 7.26 -9.83
N THR A 74 -3.32 7.75 -10.77
CA THR A 74 -4.13 6.91 -11.67
C THR A 74 -3.24 6.00 -12.52
N GLU A 75 -2.17 6.53 -13.12
CA GLU A 75 -1.26 5.72 -13.94
C GLU A 75 -0.57 4.60 -13.13
N LEU A 76 -0.08 4.92 -11.94
CA LEU A 76 0.57 3.94 -11.07
C LEU A 76 -0.40 2.86 -10.59
N ILE A 77 -1.59 3.26 -10.15
CA ILE A 77 -2.63 2.32 -9.69
C ILE A 77 -3.12 1.45 -10.86
N ALA A 78 -3.30 2.02 -12.03
CA ALA A 78 -3.70 1.27 -13.23
C ALA A 78 -2.66 0.22 -13.64
N LYS A 79 -1.37 0.57 -13.57
CA LYS A 79 -0.30 -0.39 -13.87
C LYS A 79 -0.25 -1.52 -12.85
N LEU A 80 -0.37 -1.21 -11.57
CA LEU A 80 -0.48 -2.22 -10.52
C LEU A 80 -1.68 -3.15 -10.76
N ALA A 81 -2.83 -2.58 -11.12
CA ALA A 81 -4.03 -3.36 -11.40
C ALA A 81 -3.86 -4.33 -12.55
N ASN A 82 -3.17 -3.92 -13.62
CA ASN A 82 -2.89 -4.78 -14.77
C ASN A 82 -2.02 -5.99 -14.38
N GLU A 83 -1.03 -5.81 -13.54
CA GLU A 83 -0.18 -6.91 -13.04
C GLU A 83 -0.94 -7.78 -12.03
N ILE A 84 -1.62 -7.18 -11.07
CA ILE A 84 -2.34 -7.88 -10.00
C ILE A 84 -3.56 -8.63 -10.54
N GLY A 85 -4.23 -8.09 -11.55
CA GLY A 85 -5.41 -8.70 -12.17
C GLY A 85 -5.16 -10.08 -12.80
N GLN A 86 -3.91 -10.40 -13.11
CA GLN A 86 -3.50 -11.70 -13.65
C GLN A 86 -3.28 -12.76 -12.56
N LEU A 87 -3.32 -12.37 -11.28
CA LEU A 87 -3.04 -13.24 -10.15
C LEU A 87 -4.32 -13.82 -9.56
N PRO A 88 -4.28 -15.00 -8.94
CA PRO A 88 -5.43 -15.58 -8.22
C PRO A 88 -5.65 -14.93 -6.85
N ASN A 89 -4.70 -14.13 -6.35
CA ASN A 89 -4.65 -13.60 -5.01
C ASN A 89 -5.74 -12.56 -4.73
N LYS A 90 -6.24 -12.54 -3.50
CA LYS A 90 -7.10 -11.48 -2.99
C LYS A 90 -6.30 -10.22 -2.66
N VAL A 91 -6.98 -9.09 -2.66
CA VAL A 91 -6.38 -7.77 -2.45
C VAL A 91 -7.13 -7.01 -1.37
N LEU A 92 -6.39 -6.41 -0.45
CA LEU A 92 -6.87 -5.40 0.49
C LEU A 92 -6.39 -4.03 0.04
N ILE A 93 -7.19 -2.99 0.26
CA ILE A 93 -6.78 -1.61 0.00
C ILE A 93 -7.01 -0.80 1.25
N GLU A 94 -5.98 -0.13 1.73
CA GLU A 94 -5.99 0.68 2.95
C GLU A 94 -5.69 2.15 2.63
N GLY A 95 -6.45 3.04 3.24
CA GLY A 95 -6.21 4.48 3.21
C GLY A 95 -5.77 5.00 4.57
N HIS A 96 -4.77 5.89 4.56
CA HIS A 96 -4.24 6.56 5.75
C HIS A 96 -4.09 8.05 5.48
N THR A 97 -4.36 8.87 6.49
CA THR A 97 -4.20 10.34 6.45
C THR A 97 -3.13 10.79 7.44
N ASP A 98 -2.72 12.06 7.32
CA ASP A 98 -2.07 12.77 8.42
C ASP A 98 -3.13 13.22 9.45
N SER A 99 -2.68 13.87 10.52
CA SER A 99 -3.56 14.32 11.60
C SER A 99 -4.19 15.69 11.36
N LYS A 100 -4.02 16.30 10.19
CA LYS A 100 -4.70 17.57 9.87
C LYS A 100 -6.20 17.35 9.86
N ALA A 101 -6.89 18.13 10.69
CA ALA A 101 -8.34 18.05 10.79
C ALA A 101 -9.02 18.73 9.61
N PHE A 102 -10.16 18.15 9.18
CA PHE A 102 -11.10 18.83 8.31
C PHE A 102 -12.12 19.58 9.14
N SER A 103 -12.63 20.69 8.61
CA SER A 103 -13.78 21.38 9.16
C SER A 103 -15.08 20.78 8.59
N GLY A 104 -16.08 20.55 9.45
CA GLY A 104 -17.38 20.00 9.06
C GLY A 104 -17.52 18.50 9.33
N GLU A 105 -18.50 17.88 8.67
CA GLU A 105 -18.84 16.47 8.87
C GLU A 105 -17.89 15.49 8.16
N TYR A 106 -17.16 15.96 7.15
CA TYR A 106 -16.19 15.15 6.43
C TYR A 106 -14.87 15.10 7.20
N SER A 107 -14.50 13.92 7.65
CA SER A 107 -13.33 13.70 8.50
C SER A 107 -12.24 12.88 7.80
N ASN A 108 -11.12 12.69 8.48
CA ASN A 108 -10.06 11.78 8.03
C ASN A 108 -10.54 10.34 7.88
N TRP A 109 -11.58 9.94 8.61
CA TRP A 109 -12.20 8.62 8.46
C TRP A 109 -12.82 8.45 7.07
N GLU A 110 -13.66 9.39 6.66
CA GLU A 110 -14.27 9.37 5.33
C GLU A 110 -13.21 9.51 4.24
N LEU A 111 -12.27 10.45 4.39
CA LEU A 111 -11.22 10.68 3.39
C LEU A 111 -10.38 9.42 3.15
N SER A 112 -9.93 8.75 4.21
CA SER A 112 -9.10 7.54 4.10
C SER A 112 -9.84 6.39 3.43
N ALA A 113 -11.09 6.16 3.80
CA ALA A 113 -11.95 5.14 3.20
C ALA A 113 -12.30 5.49 1.73
N ASP A 114 -12.62 6.73 1.44
CA ASP A 114 -12.98 7.19 0.09
C ASP A 114 -11.79 7.12 -0.87
N ARG A 115 -10.59 7.43 -0.41
CA ARG A 115 -9.36 7.27 -1.20
C ARG A 115 -9.05 5.81 -1.51
N ALA A 116 -9.18 4.92 -0.52
CA ALA A 116 -9.02 3.48 -0.73
C ALA A 116 -10.07 2.95 -1.73
N ASN A 117 -11.30 3.41 -1.64
CA ASN A 117 -12.36 3.03 -2.57
C ASN A 117 -12.16 3.63 -3.97
N ALA A 118 -11.64 4.83 -4.07
CA ALA A 118 -11.27 5.42 -5.37
C ALA A 118 -10.13 4.64 -6.05
N ALA A 119 -9.13 4.21 -5.29
CA ALA A 119 -8.09 3.32 -5.80
C ALA A 119 -8.68 1.99 -6.31
N ARG A 120 -9.60 1.39 -5.57
CA ARG A 120 -10.32 0.19 -6.02
C ARG A 120 -11.02 0.40 -7.37
N ARG A 121 -11.73 1.50 -7.54
CA ARG A 121 -12.41 1.80 -8.82
C ARG A 121 -11.43 1.89 -9.98
N VAL A 122 -10.33 2.59 -9.82
CA VAL A 122 -9.27 2.66 -10.85
C VAL A 122 -8.73 1.27 -11.16
N MET A 123 -8.47 0.45 -10.15
CA MET A 123 -7.95 -0.90 -10.34
C MET A 123 -8.94 -1.78 -11.11
N MET A 124 -10.22 -1.71 -10.80
CA MET A 124 -11.25 -2.49 -11.50
C MET A 124 -11.44 -2.05 -12.96
N GLU A 125 -11.26 -0.79 -13.25
CA GLU A 125 -11.29 -0.27 -14.64
C GLU A 125 -10.07 -0.71 -15.47
N HIS A 126 -8.99 -1.15 -14.81
CA HIS A 126 -7.71 -1.46 -15.45
C HIS A 126 -7.24 -2.91 -15.26
N GLY A 127 -8.17 -3.83 -15.06
CA GLY A 127 -7.91 -5.26 -15.16
C GLY A 127 -8.01 -6.06 -13.87
N MET A 128 -8.18 -5.43 -12.71
CA MET A 128 -8.45 -6.18 -11.48
C MET A 128 -9.89 -6.73 -11.52
N ARG A 129 -10.06 -8.00 -11.19
CA ARG A 129 -11.38 -8.63 -11.17
C ARG A 129 -12.17 -8.25 -9.92
N PRO A 130 -13.52 -8.16 -10.00
CA PRO A 130 -14.39 -7.87 -8.85
C PRO A 130 -14.22 -8.87 -7.69
N ASP A 131 -13.93 -10.13 -7.99
CA ASP A 131 -13.73 -11.19 -6.99
C ASP A 131 -12.39 -11.11 -6.24
N GLN A 132 -11.45 -10.29 -6.70
CA GLN A 132 -10.15 -10.12 -6.04
C GLN A 132 -10.18 -9.17 -4.84
N VAL A 133 -11.13 -8.24 -4.78
CA VAL A 133 -11.19 -7.28 -3.67
C VAL A 133 -11.78 -7.96 -2.44
N ALA A 134 -10.97 -8.13 -1.40
CA ALA A 134 -11.41 -8.72 -0.14
C ALA A 134 -11.91 -7.67 0.83
N GLN A 135 -11.21 -6.55 0.98
CA GLN A 135 -11.55 -5.49 1.94
C GLN A 135 -11.08 -4.12 1.48
N ILE A 136 -11.84 -3.10 1.88
CA ILE A 136 -11.45 -1.70 1.88
C ILE A 136 -11.37 -1.24 3.33
N ARG A 137 -10.23 -0.64 3.72
CA ARG A 137 -9.96 -0.19 5.08
C ARG A 137 -9.62 1.29 5.10
N GLY A 138 -10.31 2.06 5.94
CA GLY A 138 -9.98 3.46 6.22
C GLY A 138 -9.51 3.58 7.67
N PHE A 139 -8.27 4.03 7.88
CA PHE A 139 -7.66 4.14 9.19
C PHE A 139 -7.59 5.58 9.72
N ALA A 140 -8.01 6.57 8.94
CA ALA A 140 -7.81 7.97 9.28
C ALA A 140 -6.33 8.23 9.63
N ASP A 141 -6.08 8.92 10.75
CA ASP A 141 -4.75 9.19 11.30
C ASP A 141 -4.36 8.24 12.45
N GLN A 142 -5.01 7.09 12.57
CA GLN A 142 -4.81 6.18 13.71
C GLN A 142 -3.57 5.28 13.57
N HIS A 143 -3.01 5.16 12.38
CA HIS A 143 -1.82 4.36 12.08
C HIS A 143 -0.78 5.24 11.37
N LEU A 144 -0.26 6.24 12.07
CA LEU A 144 0.72 7.17 11.54
C LEU A 144 2.05 6.47 11.25
N ARG A 145 2.62 6.75 10.08
CA ARG A 145 3.99 6.33 9.74
C ARG A 145 5.02 7.02 10.62
N TYR A 146 4.78 8.30 10.93
CA TYR A 146 5.61 9.13 11.81
C TYR A 146 4.78 9.64 12.99
N PRO A 147 4.64 8.83 14.07
CA PRO A 147 3.85 9.24 15.24
C PRO A 147 4.40 10.49 15.94
N GLY A 148 5.71 10.73 15.85
CA GLY A 148 6.36 11.92 16.39
C GLY A 148 6.16 13.19 15.57
N ASP A 149 5.64 13.07 14.35
CA ASP A 149 5.29 14.16 13.45
C ASP A 149 3.94 13.88 12.78
N PRO A 150 2.83 14.06 13.51
CA PRO A 150 1.51 13.63 13.06
C PRO A 150 1.01 14.30 11.78
N GLU A 151 1.47 15.51 11.49
CA GLU A 151 1.11 16.26 10.27
C GLU A 151 2.06 16.01 9.10
N ASN A 152 3.05 15.13 9.27
CA ASN A 152 3.98 14.79 8.19
C ASN A 152 3.22 14.29 6.94
N PRO A 153 3.51 14.86 5.76
CA PRO A 153 2.85 14.45 4.53
C PRO A 153 2.96 12.97 4.23
N SER A 154 4.04 12.32 4.65
CA SER A 154 4.28 10.89 4.43
C SER A 154 3.40 9.96 5.28
N ASN A 155 2.62 10.51 6.22
CA ASN A 155 1.54 9.79 6.88
C ASN A 155 0.38 9.51 5.92
N ARG A 156 0.21 10.36 4.88
CA ARG A 156 -0.79 10.12 3.83
C ARG A 156 -0.28 9.07 2.87
N ARG A 157 -0.99 7.97 2.80
CA ARG A 157 -0.64 6.86 1.91
C ARG A 157 -1.83 5.98 1.59
N ILE A 158 -1.73 5.29 0.48
CA ILE A 158 -2.57 4.15 0.13
C ILE A 158 -1.69 2.90 0.15
N SER A 159 -2.17 1.86 0.78
CA SER A 159 -1.52 0.54 0.77
C SER A 159 -2.39 -0.44 0.00
N ILE A 160 -1.80 -1.13 -0.95
CA ILE A 160 -2.42 -2.22 -1.69
C ILE A 160 -1.71 -3.49 -1.25
N ILE A 161 -2.46 -4.43 -0.65
CA ILE A 161 -1.90 -5.65 -0.08
C ILE A 161 -2.40 -6.83 -0.90
N ILE A 162 -1.47 -7.50 -1.57
CA ILE A 162 -1.72 -8.74 -2.30
C ILE A 162 -1.55 -9.86 -1.29
N GLN A 163 -2.67 -10.45 -0.86
CA GLN A 163 -2.68 -11.46 0.19
C GLN A 163 -2.07 -12.78 -0.28
N TYR A 164 -1.56 -13.56 0.69
CA TYR A 164 -1.29 -14.97 0.45
C TYR A 164 -2.57 -15.68 0.02
N ARG A 165 -2.44 -16.76 -0.71
CA ARG A 165 -3.60 -17.54 -1.14
C ARG A 165 -4.22 -18.26 0.05
N ASP A 166 -5.56 -18.36 0.05
CA ASP A 166 -6.32 -18.99 1.14
C ASP A 166 -6.01 -20.48 1.33
N ASP A 167 -5.49 -21.13 0.29
CA ASP A 167 -5.09 -22.54 0.31
C ASP A 167 -3.69 -22.77 0.91
N VAL A 168 -3.01 -21.69 1.31
CA VAL A 168 -1.69 -21.75 1.94
C VAL A 168 -1.77 -21.12 3.32
N PRO A 169 -1.37 -21.84 4.38
CA PRO A 169 -1.34 -21.26 5.72
C PRO A 169 -0.36 -20.08 5.79
N PRO A 170 -0.71 -19.01 6.52
CA PRO A 170 0.19 -17.88 6.69
C PRO A 170 1.52 -18.34 7.32
N PRO A 171 2.64 -17.67 6.98
CA PRO A 171 3.91 -17.99 7.60
C PRO A 171 3.81 -17.87 9.10
N THR A 172 4.34 -18.87 9.82
CA THR A 172 4.41 -18.81 11.28
C THR A 172 5.36 -17.71 11.71
N ASP A 173 4.93 -16.94 12.66
CA ASP A 173 5.37 -15.60 13.10
C ASP A 173 6.80 -15.52 13.69
N GLU A 174 7.75 -16.33 13.25
CA GLU A 174 9.13 -16.25 13.75
C GLU A 174 10.01 -15.19 13.05
N THR A 175 9.52 -14.56 11.99
CA THR A 175 10.28 -13.54 11.24
C THR A 175 9.47 -12.32 10.81
N ALA A 176 8.23 -12.17 11.25
CA ALA A 176 7.49 -10.94 11.08
C ALA A 176 8.14 -9.84 11.94
N THR A 177 9.16 -9.21 11.41
CA THR A 177 9.61 -7.93 11.92
C THR A 177 8.47 -6.97 11.66
N GLU A 178 7.72 -6.61 12.70
CA GLU A 178 6.85 -5.44 12.64
C GLU A 178 7.67 -4.30 12.05
N PRO A 179 7.10 -3.48 11.15
CA PRO A 179 7.81 -2.32 10.66
C PRO A 179 8.17 -1.46 11.87
N VAL A 180 9.45 -1.49 12.22
CA VAL A 180 9.99 -0.63 13.28
C VAL A 180 9.70 0.78 12.84
N ALA A 181 8.91 1.51 13.63
CA ALA A 181 8.68 2.92 13.43
C ALA A 181 10.05 3.60 13.31
N GLU A 182 10.34 4.15 12.15
CA GLU A 182 11.59 4.89 11.93
C GLU A 182 11.68 6.01 12.99
N PRO A 183 12.81 6.14 13.70
CA PRO A 183 12.96 7.23 14.66
C PRO A 183 12.84 8.57 13.93
N ALA A 184 12.04 9.46 14.49
CA ALA A 184 11.83 10.79 13.95
C ALA A 184 13.18 11.49 13.70
N PRO A 185 13.35 12.20 12.56
CA PRO A 185 14.56 12.96 12.32
C PRO A 185 14.76 14.02 13.42
N PRO A 186 16.01 14.29 13.84
CA PRO A 186 16.29 15.21 14.92
C PRO A 186 15.76 16.61 14.55
N LYS A 187 15.01 17.21 15.47
CA LYS A 187 14.56 18.61 15.34
C LYS A 187 15.79 19.49 15.16
N LYS A 188 15.86 20.22 14.05
CA LYS A 188 16.85 21.29 13.90
C LYS A 188 16.56 22.33 14.97
N SER A 189 17.44 22.42 15.94
CA SER A 189 17.46 23.54 16.90
C SER A 189 17.79 24.81 16.13
N GLY A 190 16.78 25.64 15.87
CA GLY A 190 16.98 26.97 15.37
C GLY A 190 17.61 27.84 16.49
N HIS A 191 18.74 28.45 16.18
CA HIS A 191 19.20 29.64 16.86
C HIS A 191 18.72 30.84 16.08
#